data_19384869e575cc839de8cc954d044b34
#
_entry.id   19384869e575cc839de8cc954d044b34
#
_cell.length_a   1.000
_cell.length_b   1.000
_cell.length_c   1.000
_cell.angle_alpha   90.00
_cell.angle_beta   90.00
_cell.angle_gamma   90.00
#
_symmetry.space_group_name_H-M   'P 1'
#
loop_
_entity.id
_entity.type
_entity.pdbx_description
1 polymer ?
#
loop_
_entity_poly.entity_id
_entity_poly.type
_entity_poly.pdbx_seq_one_letter_code
_entity_poly.pdbx_strand_id
1 'polypeptide(L)'
;MKTKEVVALMNISQDTLRYYEKVGVIPPVNRDENGYRIYNDSDLNWIYLVKNLRNAGVSIESLIEFCRLAQLPKNENIQAQQKQILNKQLEELNENLKKIHDARDLLQYKIDNYDNHIAKINASDNHDDNVERLWERK
;
A
#
# COMPACT_ATOMS: atom_id res chain seq x y z
N MET A 1 -8.98 -16.89 -17.26
CA MET A 1 -9.66 -15.58 -17.26
C MET A 1 -8.88 -14.63 -18.15
N LYS A 2 -9.56 -13.86 -18.95
CA LYS A 2 -8.94 -12.89 -19.88
C LYS A 2 -8.72 -11.53 -19.21
N THR A 3 -7.84 -10.72 -19.78
CA THR A 3 -7.46 -9.40 -19.23
C THR A 3 -8.67 -8.54 -18.83
N LYS A 4 -9.67 -8.45 -19.71
CA LYS A 4 -10.87 -7.64 -19.47
C LYS A 4 -11.64 -8.10 -18.24
N GLU A 5 -11.71 -9.40 -18.01
CA GLU A 5 -12.38 -9.97 -16.83
C GLU A 5 -11.58 -9.68 -15.56
N VAL A 6 -10.26 -9.76 -15.61
CA VAL A 6 -9.37 -9.47 -14.47
C VAL A 6 -9.46 -8.00 -14.08
N VAL A 7 -9.45 -7.11 -15.07
CA VAL A 7 -9.62 -5.65 -14.86
C VAL A 7 -10.91 -5.36 -14.10
N ALA A 8 -12.01 -5.99 -14.50
CA ALA A 8 -13.30 -5.82 -13.81
C ALA A 8 -13.30 -6.41 -12.41
N LEU A 9 -12.80 -7.65 -12.26
CA LEU A 9 -12.78 -8.37 -10.98
C LEU A 9 -11.91 -7.69 -9.93
N MET A 10 -10.71 -7.25 -10.33
CA MET A 10 -9.71 -6.69 -9.42
C MET A 10 -9.80 -5.19 -9.27
N ASN A 11 -10.67 -4.53 -10.04
CA ASN A 11 -10.77 -3.08 -10.06
C ASN A 11 -9.41 -2.40 -10.27
N ILE A 12 -8.72 -2.80 -11.32
CA ILE A 12 -7.38 -2.35 -11.67
C ILE A 12 -7.36 -2.00 -13.16
N SER A 13 -6.57 -0.99 -13.55
CA SER A 13 -6.47 -0.63 -14.96
C SER A 13 -5.67 -1.68 -15.75
N GLN A 14 -5.93 -1.78 -17.05
CA GLN A 14 -5.17 -2.64 -17.93
C GLN A 14 -3.68 -2.25 -17.95
N ASP A 15 -3.39 -0.97 -17.94
CA ASP A 15 -2.01 -0.45 -17.92
C ASP A 15 -1.27 -0.86 -16.64
N THR A 16 -1.92 -0.77 -15.48
CA THR A 16 -1.34 -1.21 -14.22
C THR A 16 -1.06 -2.71 -14.23
N LEU A 17 -1.99 -3.49 -14.77
CA LEU A 17 -1.85 -4.94 -14.86
C LEU A 17 -0.66 -5.34 -15.75
N ARG A 18 -0.48 -4.67 -16.89
CA ARG A 18 0.68 -4.85 -17.76
C ARG A 18 1.98 -4.43 -17.08
N TYR A 19 1.93 -3.33 -16.34
CA TYR A 19 3.07 -2.83 -15.57
C TYR A 19 3.51 -3.85 -14.52
N TYR A 20 2.58 -4.49 -13.81
CA TYR A 20 2.89 -5.50 -12.81
C TYR A 20 3.69 -6.66 -13.39
N GLU A 21 3.29 -7.16 -14.55
CA GLU A 21 4.02 -8.22 -15.25
C GLU A 21 5.40 -7.73 -15.71
N LYS A 22 5.45 -6.54 -16.28
CA LYS A 22 6.67 -5.95 -16.84
C LYS A 22 7.76 -5.76 -15.79
N VAL A 23 7.41 -5.24 -14.62
CA VAL A 23 8.40 -4.98 -13.57
C VAL A 23 8.69 -6.19 -12.69
N GLY A 24 7.91 -7.27 -12.83
CA GLY A 24 8.16 -8.51 -12.13
C GLY A 24 7.61 -8.58 -10.71
N VAL A 25 6.53 -7.87 -10.39
CA VAL A 25 5.82 -8.04 -9.11
C VAL A 25 4.82 -9.18 -9.15
N ILE A 26 4.47 -9.64 -10.36
CA ILE A 26 3.75 -10.89 -10.57
C ILE A 26 4.54 -11.76 -11.55
N PRO A 27 4.41 -13.11 -11.47
CA PRO A 27 5.07 -13.98 -12.44
C PRO A 27 4.54 -13.75 -13.87
N PRO A 28 5.33 -14.14 -14.89
CA PRO A 28 4.86 -14.06 -16.28
C PRO A 28 3.54 -14.79 -16.47
N VAL A 29 2.63 -14.16 -17.19
CA VAL A 29 1.29 -14.68 -17.46
C VAL A 29 1.31 -15.51 -18.74
N ASN A 30 0.61 -16.66 -18.71
CA ASN A 30 0.47 -17.50 -19.88
C ASN A 30 -0.34 -16.82 -20.97
N ARG A 31 -0.09 -17.19 -22.23
CA ARG A 31 -0.81 -16.68 -23.39
C ARG A 31 -1.48 -17.83 -24.14
N ASP A 32 -2.62 -17.52 -24.79
CA ASP A 32 -3.30 -18.47 -25.64
C ASP A 32 -2.63 -18.57 -27.02
N GLU A 33 -3.22 -19.37 -27.91
CA GLU A 33 -2.71 -19.59 -29.27
C GLU A 33 -2.60 -18.30 -30.07
N ASN A 34 -3.44 -17.31 -29.77
CA ASN A 34 -3.49 -16.01 -30.47
C ASN A 34 -2.58 -14.95 -29.79
N GLY A 35 -1.84 -15.33 -28.74
CA GLY A 35 -0.96 -14.42 -28.04
C GLY A 35 -1.63 -13.56 -26.97
N TYR A 36 -2.91 -13.79 -26.67
CA TYR A 36 -3.64 -13.08 -25.63
C TYR A 36 -3.34 -13.67 -24.25
N ARG A 37 -3.21 -12.81 -23.24
CA ARG A 37 -2.96 -13.25 -21.88
C ARG A 37 -4.13 -14.04 -21.31
N ILE A 38 -3.82 -15.15 -20.62
CA ILE A 38 -4.80 -15.94 -19.86
C ILE A 38 -4.31 -16.05 -18.42
N TYR A 39 -5.14 -15.58 -17.49
CA TYR A 39 -4.84 -15.54 -16.07
C TYR A 39 -5.47 -16.72 -15.34
N ASN A 40 -4.65 -17.46 -14.60
CA ASN A 40 -5.12 -18.56 -13.73
C ASN A 40 -5.33 -18.06 -12.30
N ASP A 41 -5.78 -18.93 -11.41
CA ASP A 41 -6.05 -18.59 -10.02
C ASP A 41 -4.79 -18.11 -9.28
N SER A 42 -3.64 -18.69 -9.58
CA SER A 42 -2.36 -18.25 -9.01
C SER A 42 -2.04 -16.81 -9.41
N ASP A 43 -2.24 -16.48 -10.69
CA ASP A 43 -2.05 -15.11 -11.18
C ASP A 43 -2.98 -14.12 -10.45
N LEU A 44 -4.24 -14.51 -10.25
CA LEU A 44 -5.21 -13.68 -9.54
C LEU A 44 -4.80 -13.46 -8.09
N ASN A 45 -4.26 -14.46 -7.42
CA ASN A 45 -3.74 -14.32 -6.06
C ASN A 45 -2.58 -13.34 -6.01
N TRP A 46 -1.66 -13.40 -6.96
CA TRP A 46 -0.53 -12.46 -7.06
C TRP A 46 -1.02 -11.03 -7.27
N ILE A 47 -1.93 -10.83 -8.19
CA ILE A 47 -2.49 -9.50 -8.51
C ILE A 47 -3.20 -8.92 -7.28
N TYR A 48 -4.02 -9.71 -6.60
CA TYR A 48 -4.74 -9.29 -5.40
C TYR A 48 -3.79 -8.88 -4.29
N LEU A 49 -2.78 -9.68 -4.02
CA LEU A 49 -1.76 -9.40 -3.01
C LEU A 49 -1.02 -8.10 -3.32
N VAL A 50 -0.49 -7.98 -4.53
CA VAL A 50 0.30 -6.81 -4.94
C VAL A 50 -0.54 -5.54 -4.89
N LYS A 51 -1.74 -5.57 -5.43
CA LYS A 51 -2.65 -4.43 -5.41
C LYS A 51 -2.87 -3.91 -3.99
N ASN A 52 -3.22 -4.80 -3.07
CA ASN A 52 -3.51 -4.41 -1.70
C ASN A 52 -2.28 -3.89 -0.96
N LEU A 53 -1.14 -4.53 -1.12
CA LEU A 53 0.10 -4.09 -0.48
C LEU A 53 0.58 -2.76 -1.05
N ARG A 54 0.49 -2.56 -2.36
CA ARG A 54 0.85 -1.28 -2.99
C ARG A 54 -0.07 -0.15 -2.53
N ASN A 55 -1.35 -0.40 -2.44
CA ASN A 55 -2.31 0.60 -1.95
C ASN A 55 -2.03 1.01 -0.51
N ALA A 56 -1.48 0.11 0.28
CA ALA A 56 -1.11 0.37 1.68
C ALA A 56 0.31 0.95 1.85
N GLY A 57 1.04 1.17 0.75
CA GLY A 57 2.34 1.82 0.78
C GLY A 57 3.56 0.90 0.86
N VAL A 58 3.40 -0.41 0.69
CA VAL A 58 4.53 -1.34 0.64
C VAL A 58 5.37 -1.06 -0.62
N SER A 59 6.69 -1.07 -0.48
CA SER A 59 7.60 -0.73 -1.57
C SER A 59 7.52 -1.73 -2.72
N ILE A 60 7.66 -1.23 -3.95
CA ILE A 60 7.63 -2.09 -5.14
C ILE A 60 8.85 -3.00 -5.21
N GLU A 61 10.01 -2.54 -4.73
CA GLU A 61 11.26 -3.32 -4.69
C GLU A 61 11.10 -4.59 -3.86
N SER A 62 10.46 -4.47 -2.71
CA SER A 62 10.17 -5.60 -1.82
C SER A 62 9.26 -6.63 -2.49
N LEU A 63 8.26 -6.18 -3.24
CA LEU A 63 7.34 -7.05 -3.97
C LEU A 63 8.03 -7.75 -5.14
N ILE A 64 8.90 -7.05 -5.86
CA ILE A 64 9.69 -7.61 -6.95
C ILE A 64 10.59 -8.74 -6.42
N GLU A 65 11.29 -8.50 -5.31
CA GLU A 65 12.20 -9.50 -4.72
C GLU A 65 11.42 -10.73 -4.24
N PHE A 66 10.28 -10.55 -3.60
CA PHE A 66 9.42 -11.65 -3.18
C PHE A 66 8.97 -12.51 -4.38
N CYS A 67 8.55 -11.86 -5.46
CA CYS A 67 8.12 -12.55 -6.67
C CYS A 67 9.29 -13.28 -7.35
N ARG A 68 10.47 -12.66 -7.39
CA ARG A 68 11.68 -13.28 -7.93
C ARG A 68 12.01 -14.59 -7.21
N LEU A 69 12.00 -14.55 -5.88
CA LEU A 69 12.26 -15.75 -5.07
C LEU A 69 11.21 -16.83 -5.28
N ALA A 70 9.95 -16.45 -5.47
CA ALA A 70 8.86 -17.40 -5.69
C ALA A 70 9.01 -18.21 -6.98
N GLN A 71 9.77 -17.70 -7.96
CA GLN A 71 10.01 -18.38 -9.24
C GLN A 71 11.24 -19.29 -9.21
N LEU A 72 12.00 -19.27 -8.12
CA LEU A 72 13.15 -20.15 -7.94
C LEU A 72 12.71 -21.51 -7.39
N PRO A 73 13.53 -22.58 -7.59
CA PRO A 73 13.25 -23.87 -6.98
C PRO A 73 13.13 -23.74 -5.46
N LYS A 74 12.09 -24.34 -4.90
CA LYS A 74 11.81 -24.25 -3.47
C LYS A 74 12.82 -25.02 -2.65
N ASN A 75 13.40 -24.39 -1.64
CA ASN A 75 14.21 -24.99 -0.60
C ASN A 75 14.08 -24.18 0.68
N GLU A 76 14.62 -24.68 1.78
CA GLU A 76 14.49 -24.02 3.09
C GLU A 76 15.08 -22.62 3.11
N ASN A 77 16.17 -22.39 2.40
CA ASN A 77 16.82 -21.08 2.33
C ASN A 77 15.94 -20.06 1.60
N ILE A 78 15.37 -20.43 0.46
CA ILE A 78 14.44 -19.56 -0.29
C ILE A 78 13.19 -19.26 0.52
N GLN A 79 12.63 -20.28 1.18
CA GLN A 79 11.46 -20.10 2.04
C GLN A 79 11.75 -19.14 3.21
N ALA A 80 12.92 -19.27 3.83
CA ALA A 80 13.34 -18.38 4.91
C ALA A 80 13.48 -16.93 4.43
N GLN A 81 14.04 -16.72 3.24
CA GLN A 81 14.17 -15.38 2.65
C GLN A 81 12.80 -14.76 2.33
N GLN A 82 11.87 -15.55 1.77
CA GLN A 82 10.52 -15.09 1.48
C GLN A 82 9.79 -14.70 2.77
N LYS A 83 9.91 -15.52 3.81
CA LYS A 83 9.27 -15.25 5.10
C LYS A 83 9.84 -13.98 5.74
N GLN A 84 11.13 -13.74 5.60
CA GLN A 84 11.77 -12.52 6.08
C GLN A 84 11.23 -11.28 5.37
N ILE A 85 11.03 -11.36 4.06
CA ILE A 85 10.43 -10.27 3.28
C ILE A 85 9.02 -9.98 3.75
N LEU A 86 8.20 -11.02 3.95
CA LEU A 86 6.83 -10.87 4.43
C LEU A 86 6.79 -10.20 5.81
N ASN A 87 7.66 -10.61 6.73
CA ASN A 87 7.75 -10.00 8.05
C ASN A 87 8.16 -8.52 7.97
N LYS A 88 9.11 -8.20 7.10
CA LYS A 88 9.55 -6.82 6.89
C LYS A 88 8.44 -5.97 6.31
N GLN A 89 7.67 -6.51 5.37
CA GLN A 89 6.50 -5.83 4.82
C GLN A 89 5.45 -5.55 5.90
N LEU A 90 5.23 -6.51 6.80
CA LEU A 90 4.30 -6.32 7.93
C LEU A 90 4.77 -5.20 8.87
N GLU A 91 6.07 -5.15 9.19
CA GLU A 91 6.65 -4.07 10.00
C GLU A 91 6.43 -2.70 9.34
N GLU A 92 6.67 -2.61 8.02
CA GLU A 92 6.45 -1.39 7.25
C GLU A 92 4.99 -0.93 7.31
N LEU A 93 4.04 -1.87 7.18
CA LEU A 93 2.61 -1.58 7.29
C LEU A 93 2.24 -1.11 8.68
N ASN A 94 2.79 -1.73 9.72
CA ASN A 94 2.52 -1.32 11.10
C ASN A 94 3.05 0.08 11.39
N GLU A 95 4.20 0.45 10.86
CA GLU A 95 4.74 1.81 10.96
C GLU A 95 3.84 2.82 10.25
N ASN A 96 3.37 2.49 9.04
CA ASN A 96 2.47 3.35 8.28
C ASN A 96 1.12 3.50 8.98
N LEU A 97 0.61 2.42 9.56
CA LEU A 97 -0.64 2.43 10.32
C LEU A 97 -0.54 3.37 11.53
N LYS A 98 0.58 3.32 12.24
CA LYS A 98 0.82 4.22 13.38
C LYS A 98 0.82 5.68 12.94
N LYS A 99 1.51 6.01 11.84
CA LYS A 99 1.54 7.37 11.30
C LYS A 99 0.15 7.88 10.93
N ILE A 100 -0.66 7.03 10.31
CA ILE A 100 -2.04 7.37 9.94
C ILE A 100 -2.88 7.58 11.19
N HIS A 101 -2.73 6.72 12.18
CA HIS A 101 -3.45 6.82 13.45
C HIS A 101 -3.11 8.13 14.17
N ASP A 102 -1.83 8.48 14.25
CA ASP A 102 -1.36 9.72 14.88
C ASP A 102 -1.90 10.95 14.13
N ALA A 103 -1.88 10.92 12.81
CA ALA A 103 -2.42 12.01 11.99
C ALA A 103 -3.94 12.17 12.17
N ARG A 104 -4.65 11.04 12.29
CA ARG A 104 -6.10 11.05 12.53
C ARG A 104 -6.42 11.63 13.89
N ASP A 105 -5.67 11.27 14.92
CA ASP A 105 -5.85 11.81 16.27
C ASP A 105 -5.60 13.32 16.30
N LEU A 106 -4.56 13.77 15.61
CA LEU A 106 -4.25 15.20 15.50
C LEU A 106 -5.39 15.96 14.81
N LEU A 107 -5.91 15.41 13.72
CA LEU A 107 -7.01 16.01 12.99
C LEU A 107 -8.28 16.05 13.83
N GLN A 108 -8.57 14.98 14.56
CA GLN A 108 -9.71 14.95 15.47
C GLN A 108 -9.59 16.01 16.57
N TYR A 109 -8.41 16.18 17.15
CA TYR A 109 -8.13 17.24 18.11
C TYR A 109 -8.38 18.62 17.50
N LYS A 110 -7.93 18.86 16.28
CA LYS A 110 -8.12 20.13 15.58
C LYS A 110 -9.62 20.42 15.36
N ILE A 111 -10.39 19.40 15.00
CA ILE A 111 -11.84 19.53 14.81
C ILE A 111 -12.53 19.84 16.14
N ASP A 112 -12.21 19.08 17.18
CA ASP A 112 -12.84 19.22 18.51
C ASP A 112 -12.57 20.58 19.16
N ASN A 113 -11.42 21.20 18.83
CA ASN A 113 -10.99 22.47 19.43
C ASN A 113 -11.12 23.65 18.46
N TYR A 114 -11.69 23.45 17.28
CA TYR A 114 -11.71 24.45 16.22
C TYR A 114 -12.46 25.73 16.63
N ASP A 115 -13.67 25.60 17.13
CA ASP A 115 -14.51 26.75 17.50
C ASP A 115 -13.88 27.55 18.62
N ASN A 116 -13.30 26.90 19.63
CA ASN A 116 -12.60 27.56 20.73
C ASN A 116 -11.36 28.29 20.23
N HIS A 117 -10.60 27.67 19.34
CA HIS A 117 -9.40 28.27 18.76
C HIS A 117 -9.72 29.55 17.97
N ILE A 118 -10.74 29.49 17.11
CA ILE A 118 -11.19 30.64 16.32
C ILE A 118 -11.74 31.74 17.22
N ALA A 119 -12.51 31.41 18.27
CA ALA A 119 -12.99 32.39 19.24
C ALA A 119 -11.86 33.14 19.92
N LYS A 120 -10.77 32.45 20.30
CA LYS A 120 -9.59 33.07 20.90
C LYS A 120 -8.86 34.00 19.91
N ILE A 121 -8.70 33.60 18.66
CA ILE A 121 -8.09 34.41 17.62
C ILE A 121 -8.88 35.70 17.43
N ASN A 122 -10.23 35.63 17.36
CA ASN A 122 -11.11 36.78 17.14
C ASN A 122 -11.19 37.72 18.34
N ALA A 123 -10.98 37.22 19.55
CA ALA A 123 -11.02 37.97 20.78
C ALA A 123 -9.70 38.64 21.15
N SER A 124 -8.59 38.26 20.54
CA SER A 124 -7.25 38.73 20.89
C SER A 124 -6.74 39.76 19.88
N ASP A 125 -6.12 40.84 20.38
CA ASP A 125 -5.40 41.82 19.55
C ASP A 125 -3.98 41.35 19.22
N ASN A 126 -3.48 40.36 19.94
CA ASN A 126 -2.14 39.77 19.73
C ASN A 126 -2.31 38.30 19.31
N HIS A 127 -2.09 38.02 18.02
CA HIS A 127 -2.25 36.70 17.45
C HIS A 127 -1.21 35.69 17.96
N ASP A 128 -0.05 36.15 18.45
CA ASP A 128 1.01 35.28 18.97
C ASP A 128 0.59 34.54 20.26
N ASP A 129 -0.30 35.17 21.06
CA ASP A 129 -0.79 34.58 22.31
C ASP A 129 -1.77 33.43 22.11
N ASN A 130 -2.28 33.25 20.88
CA ASN A 130 -3.31 32.27 20.55
C ASN A 130 -2.80 31.19 19.58
N VAL A 131 -1.49 31.04 19.43
CA VAL A 131 -0.92 30.02 18.56
C VAL A 131 -1.04 28.66 19.21
N GLU A 132 -1.63 27.71 18.50
CA GLU A 132 -1.62 26.32 18.93
C GLU A 132 -0.19 25.77 18.91
N ARG A 133 0.12 24.93 19.89
CA ARG A 133 1.41 24.24 19.95
C ARG A 133 1.15 22.75 19.85
N LEU A 134 0.76 22.31 18.66
CA LEU A 134 0.28 20.95 18.37
C LEU A 134 1.30 19.87 18.74
N TRP A 135 2.59 20.18 18.60
CA TRP A 135 3.67 19.24 18.94
C TRP A 135 3.82 18.98 20.44
N GLU A 136 3.23 19.80 21.29
CA GLU A 136 3.23 19.63 22.75
C GLU A 136 2.04 18.80 23.25
N ARG A 137 1.09 18.52 22.36
CA ARG A 137 -0.07 17.71 22.66
C ARG A 137 0.33 16.26 22.92
N LYS A 138 -0.25 15.67 23.97
CA LYS A 138 -0.05 14.25 24.30
C LYS A 138 -1.31 13.44 24.07
#